data_b986410a428c191736d578d423a29211
#
_entry.id   b986410a428c191736d578d423a29211
#
_cell.length_a   1.000
_cell.length_b   1.000
_cell.length_c   1.000
_cell.angle_alpha   90.00
_cell.angle_beta   90.00
_cell.angle_gamma   90.00
#
_symmetry.space_group_name_H-M   'P 1'
#
loop_
_entity.id
_entity.type
_entity.pdbx_description
1 polymer ?
#
loop_
_entity_poly.entity_id
_entity_poly.type
_entity_poly.pdbx_seq_one_letter_code
_entity_poly.pdbx_strand_id
1 'polypeptide(L)'
;MPDFTDEELATALKVLGEAQFLGEDDEAYVALRRACGAFYKDVKKQRRRAARAATAAADREVVERTATGSAQRIDDETAGIALTSTARGATAGVLQVPRGCYICKRKFTLVDAFYHQLCPDCAAMSHAKRDARTDLTGRRALLTGGRAKIGMYIALRLLRDGAETTITTRFPRDAVRRFASLPDSADWMHRLRVVGIDLRDPAQVVGLADDLAARGHLDIIINNAAQTVRRSPGAYGPLAESEGVPLPPGLSQETGGPELVTFGHTSDLHPAALVGSVESHPVLAADAATADRLSERLEQAMTAGSADLDRIDAGGLVPDVVDTNSWVQTVSEVDALELLEVQLCNQTAPFILISRLRPSLAASPPRRRDGPTSSTSRRWRASSPAATRDQATRTRT
;
A
#
# COMPACT_ATOMS: atom_id res chain seq x y z
N MET A 1 -28.89 -33.50 5.40
CA MET A 1 -30.29 -34.02 5.53
C MET A 1 -30.51 -34.24 7.00
N PRO A 2 -31.66 -33.87 7.59
CA PRO A 2 -31.94 -34.23 8.98
C PRO A 2 -31.99 -35.75 9.11
N ASP A 3 -31.48 -36.25 10.22
CA ASP A 3 -31.24 -37.69 10.47
C ASP A 3 -32.39 -38.30 11.30
N PHE A 4 -33.63 -37.98 10.91
CA PHE A 4 -34.85 -38.52 11.54
C PHE A 4 -35.84 -39.08 10.48
N THR A 5 -36.57 -40.10 10.85
CA THR A 5 -37.55 -40.78 10.02
C THR A 5 -38.93 -40.11 10.09
N ASP A 6 -39.81 -40.42 9.13
CA ASP A 6 -41.22 -39.95 9.16
C ASP A 6 -41.99 -40.43 10.40
N GLU A 7 -41.66 -41.62 10.92
CA GLU A 7 -42.25 -42.17 12.12
C GLU A 7 -41.83 -41.40 13.39
N GLU A 8 -40.54 -41.04 13.48
CA GLU A 8 -40.06 -40.18 14.58
C GLU A 8 -40.69 -38.79 14.55
N LEU A 9 -40.86 -38.21 13.34
CA LEU A 9 -41.56 -36.94 13.17
C LEU A 9 -43.02 -37.04 13.62
N ALA A 10 -43.72 -38.10 13.20
CA ALA A 10 -45.12 -38.31 13.61
C ALA A 10 -45.25 -38.48 15.13
N THR A 11 -44.34 -39.21 15.77
CA THR A 11 -44.24 -39.38 17.21
C THR A 11 -44.02 -38.06 17.93
N ALA A 12 -43.08 -37.23 17.46
CA ALA A 12 -42.79 -35.91 18.03
C ALA A 12 -44.01 -34.97 17.94
N LEU A 13 -44.72 -34.96 16.79
CA LEU A 13 -45.93 -34.16 16.60
C LEU A 13 -47.08 -34.64 17.53
N LYS A 14 -47.25 -35.96 17.72
CA LYS A 14 -48.22 -36.52 18.66
C LYS A 14 -47.94 -36.07 20.10
N VAL A 15 -46.69 -36.21 20.56
CA VAL A 15 -46.28 -35.80 21.91
C VAL A 15 -46.52 -34.30 22.12
N LEU A 16 -46.18 -33.45 21.14
CA LEU A 16 -46.46 -32.00 21.20
C LEU A 16 -47.97 -31.69 21.27
N GLY A 17 -48.80 -32.46 20.55
CA GLY A 17 -50.26 -32.32 20.60
C GLY A 17 -50.86 -32.73 21.93
N GLU A 18 -50.32 -33.76 22.57
CA GLU A 18 -50.73 -34.23 23.87
C GLU A 18 -50.28 -33.38 25.05
N ALA A 19 -49.17 -32.66 24.87
CA ALA A 19 -48.58 -31.81 25.89
C ALA A 19 -49.52 -30.70 26.41
N GLN A 20 -50.48 -30.26 25.61
CA GLN A 20 -51.49 -29.25 26.02
C GLN A 20 -52.42 -29.74 27.18
N PHE A 21 -52.48 -31.02 27.39
CA PHE A 21 -53.34 -31.63 28.48
C PHE A 21 -52.54 -31.89 29.77
N LEU A 22 -51.22 -31.63 29.77
CA LEU A 22 -50.38 -31.74 30.97
C LEU A 22 -50.49 -30.47 31.82
N GLY A 23 -50.29 -30.63 33.15
CA GLY A 23 -50.27 -29.52 34.09
C GLY A 23 -49.01 -28.61 33.84
N GLU A 24 -49.13 -27.33 34.19
CA GLU A 24 -48.03 -26.37 33.98
C GLU A 24 -46.78 -26.72 34.79
N ASP A 25 -46.92 -27.43 35.91
CA ASP A 25 -45.83 -27.89 36.78
C ASP A 25 -45.27 -29.27 36.39
N ASP A 26 -45.91 -29.96 35.43
CA ASP A 26 -45.45 -31.27 34.95
C ASP A 26 -44.04 -31.15 34.31
N GLU A 27 -43.12 -32.03 34.72
CA GLU A 27 -41.75 -32.02 34.27
C GLU A 27 -41.64 -32.18 32.73
N ALA A 28 -42.50 -33.04 32.14
CA ALA A 28 -42.51 -33.25 30.68
C ALA A 28 -43.03 -32.01 29.96
N TYR A 29 -44.07 -31.32 30.47
CA TYR A 29 -44.55 -30.06 29.94
C TYR A 29 -43.47 -28.98 29.97
N VAL A 30 -42.77 -28.82 31.10
CA VAL A 30 -41.72 -27.84 31.27
C VAL A 30 -40.57 -28.12 30.32
N ALA A 31 -40.15 -29.38 30.13
CA ALA A 31 -39.11 -29.79 29.21
C ALA A 31 -39.48 -29.50 27.75
N LEU A 32 -40.67 -29.87 27.31
CA LEU A 32 -41.18 -29.63 25.96
C LEU A 32 -41.31 -28.12 25.68
N ARG A 33 -41.86 -27.34 26.61
CA ARG A 33 -41.94 -25.88 26.49
C ARG A 33 -40.56 -25.21 26.31
N ARG A 34 -39.56 -25.67 27.08
CA ARG A 34 -38.17 -25.19 26.93
C ARG A 34 -37.57 -25.57 25.56
N ALA A 35 -37.76 -26.81 25.11
CA ALA A 35 -37.26 -27.28 23.82
C ALA A 35 -37.93 -26.54 22.66
N CYS A 36 -39.25 -26.37 22.66
CA CYS A 36 -39.98 -25.59 21.66
C CYS A 36 -39.54 -24.12 21.65
N GLY A 37 -39.33 -23.52 22.83
CA GLY A 37 -38.85 -22.14 22.96
C GLY A 37 -37.43 -21.96 22.44
N ALA A 38 -36.54 -22.92 22.69
CA ALA A 38 -35.20 -22.94 22.16
C ALA A 38 -35.19 -23.07 20.61
N PHE A 39 -35.94 -24.05 20.10
CA PHE A 39 -36.13 -24.28 18.67
C PHE A 39 -36.63 -23.01 17.95
N TYR A 40 -37.69 -22.39 18.47
CA TYR A 40 -38.24 -21.15 17.89
C TYR A 40 -37.19 -20.02 17.86
N LYS A 41 -36.44 -19.85 18.95
CA LYS A 41 -35.37 -18.85 19.02
C LYS A 41 -34.27 -19.13 17.99
N ASP A 42 -33.88 -20.39 17.81
CA ASP A 42 -32.85 -20.78 16.86
C ASP A 42 -33.31 -20.60 15.41
N VAL A 43 -34.55 -21.00 15.07
CA VAL A 43 -35.10 -20.73 13.73
C VAL A 43 -35.16 -19.23 13.44
N LYS A 44 -35.62 -18.42 14.41
CA LYS A 44 -35.59 -16.95 14.27
C LYS A 44 -34.21 -16.39 14.08
N LYS A 45 -33.21 -16.90 14.83
CA LYS A 45 -31.80 -16.50 14.70
C LYS A 45 -31.22 -16.91 13.34
N GLN A 46 -31.48 -18.12 12.86
CA GLN A 46 -31.07 -18.60 11.55
C GLN A 46 -31.67 -17.76 10.42
N ARG A 47 -32.99 -17.47 10.45
CA ARG A 47 -33.64 -16.60 9.47
C ARG A 47 -33.01 -15.20 9.41
N ARG A 48 -32.71 -14.62 10.59
CA ARG A 48 -32.06 -13.32 10.67
C ARG A 48 -30.63 -13.38 10.11
N ARG A 49 -29.87 -14.46 10.38
CA ARG A 49 -28.54 -14.67 9.83
C ARG A 49 -28.58 -14.82 8.30
N ALA A 50 -29.50 -15.63 7.79
CA ALA A 50 -29.67 -15.81 6.35
C ALA A 50 -30.05 -14.52 5.64
N ALA A 51 -30.98 -13.73 6.18
CA ALA A 51 -31.35 -12.43 5.62
C ALA A 51 -30.16 -11.45 5.60
N ARG A 52 -29.37 -11.38 6.70
CA ARG A 52 -28.16 -10.57 6.76
C ARG A 52 -27.08 -11.03 5.76
N ALA A 53 -26.92 -12.34 5.62
CA ALA A 53 -25.97 -12.91 4.67
C ALA A 53 -26.38 -12.59 3.22
N ALA A 54 -27.67 -12.69 2.89
CA ALA A 54 -28.18 -12.32 1.57
C ALA A 54 -27.96 -10.83 1.26
N THR A 55 -28.26 -9.94 2.22
CA THR A 55 -27.97 -8.50 2.08
C THR A 55 -26.48 -8.24 1.88
N ALA A 56 -25.61 -8.87 2.68
CA ALA A 56 -24.17 -8.71 2.56
C ALA A 56 -23.63 -9.26 1.23
N ALA A 57 -24.21 -10.35 0.71
CA ALA A 57 -23.84 -10.90 -0.59
C ALA A 57 -24.21 -9.94 -1.74
N ALA A 58 -25.44 -9.39 -1.72
CA ALA A 58 -25.90 -8.42 -2.71
C ALA A 58 -25.02 -7.14 -2.69
N ASP A 59 -24.70 -6.62 -1.49
CA ASP A 59 -23.81 -5.45 -1.36
C ASP A 59 -22.38 -5.76 -1.84
N ARG A 60 -21.90 -6.98 -1.60
CA ARG A 60 -20.59 -7.43 -2.09
C ARG A 60 -20.56 -7.47 -3.61
N GLU A 61 -21.58 -8.00 -4.26
CA GLU A 61 -21.70 -8.05 -5.71
C GLU A 61 -21.63 -6.64 -6.34
N VAL A 62 -22.28 -5.64 -5.71
CA VAL A 62 -22.16 -4.23 -6.16
C VAL A 62 -20.72 -3.75 -6.04
N VAL A 63 -20.03 -4.04 -4.94
CA VAL A 63 -18.64 -3.63 -4.71
C VAL A 63 -17.68 -4.31 -5.69
N GLU A 64 -17.85 -5.59 -5.93
CA GLU A 64 -17.00 -6.39 -6.82
C GLU A 64 -17.07 -5.92 -8.30
N ARG A 65 -18.17 -5.28 -8.70
CA ARG A 65 -18.29 -4.65 -10.03
C ARG A 65 -17.46 -3.39 -10.17
N THR A 66 -17.00 -2.77 -9.11
CA THR A 66 -16.21 -1.54 -9.18
C THR A 66 -14.74 -1.83 -9.49
N ALA A 67 -14.05 -0.88 -10.13
CA ALA A 67 -12.64 -1.02 -10.46
C ALA A 67 -11.76 -1.23 -9.20
N THR A 68 -12.03 -0.51 -8.12
CA THR A 68 -11.23 -0.60 -6.88
C THR A 68 -11.70 -1.66 -5.90
N GLY A 69 -12.88 -2.24 -6.08
CA GLY A 69 -13.48 -3.24 -5.20
C GLY A 69 -13.47 -4.66 -5.76
N SER A 70 -13.12 -4.83 -7.03
CA SER A 70 -13.04 -6.15 -7.67
C SER A 70 -12.04 -7.05 -6.93
N ALA A 71 -12.42 -8.29 -6.69
CA ALA A 71 -11.53 -9.31 -6.13
C ALA A 71 -10.39 -9.69 -7.11
N GLN A 72 -10.60 -9.46 -8.41
CA GLN A 72 -9.63 -9.74 -9.48
C GLN A 72 -8.80 -8.52 -9.87
N ARG A 73 -8.90 -7.40 -9.12
CA ARG A 73 -8.12 -6.22 -9.42
C ARG A 73 -6.63 -6.52 -9.29
N ILE A 74 -5.84 -6.03 -10.24
CA ILE A 74 -4.38 -6.01 -10.16
C ILE A 74 -3.99 -4.61 -9.67
N ASP A 75 -3.32 -4.52 -8.54
CA ASP A 75 -2.91 -3.25 -7.92
C ASP A 75 -1.66 -2.63 -8.57
N ASP A 76 -1.34 -2.99 -9.80
CA ASP A 76 -0.16 -2.49 -10.53
C ASP A 76 -0.53 -1.81 -11.85
N GLU A 77 -1.19 -0.66 -11.75
CA GLU A 77 -1.39 0.19 -12.93
C GLU A 77 -0.05 0.71 -13.49
N THR A 78 1.05 0.60 -12.76
CA THR A 78 2.39 0.99 -13.24
C THR A 78 2.95 0.00 -14.26
N ALA A 79 2.40 -1.21 -14.34
CA ALA A 79 2.67 -2.18 -15.40
C ALA A 79 1.83 -1.94 -16.66
N GLY A 80 1.12 -0.81 -16.75
CA GLY A 80 0.24 -0.49 -17.88
C GLY A 80 -1.13 -1.19 -17.84
N ILE A 81 -1.44 -1.88 -16.73
CA ILE A 81 -2.73 -2.54 -16.52
C ILE A 81 -3.65 -1.57 -15.81
N ALA A 82 -4.63 -1.01 -16.53
CA ALA A 82 -5.61 -0.11 -15.94
C ALA A 82 -6.60 -0.88 -15.07
N LEU A 83 -6.96 -0.31 -13.92
CA LEU A 83 -8.08 -0.79 -13.13
C LEU A 83 -9.38 -0.59 -13.92
N THR A 84 -10.10 -1.68 -14.17
CA THR A 84 -11.34 -1.68 -14.95
C THR A 84 -12.54 -2.04 -14.08
N SER A 85 -13.68 -1.43 -14.38
CA SER A 85 -14.97 -1.76 -13.80
C SER A 85 -15.74 -2.67 -14.74
N THR A 86 -16.47 -3.63 -14.19
CA THR A 86 -17.45 -4.43 -14.95
C THR A 86 -18.85 -3.80 -14.95
N ALA A 87 -19.01 -2.64 -14.32
CA ALA A 87 -20.26 -1.88 -14.36
C ALA A 87 -20.53 -1.31 -15.76
N ARG A 88 -21.79 -1.34 -16.18
CA ARG A 88 -22.22 -0.86 -17.52
C ARG A 88 -22.37 0.66 -17.64
N GLY A 89 -21.99 1.43 -16.62
CA GLY A 89 -22.14 2.88 -16.60
C GLY A 89 -21.33 3.54 -15.50
N ALA A 90 -21.63 4.78 -15.17
CA ALA A 90 -20.93 5.57 -14.15
C ALA A 90 -21.10 5.03 -12.72
N THR A 91 -22.08 4.15 -12.49
CA THR A 91 -22.37 3.57 -11.17
C THR A 91 -22.38 2.04 -11.23
N ALA A 92 -21.88 1.42 -10.18
CA ALA A 92 -21.87 -0.04 -10.03
C ALA A 92 -23.18 -0.60 -9.47
N GLY A 93 -23.99 0.24 -8.83
CA GLY A 93 -25.29 -0.13 -8.26
C GLY A 93 -25.58 0.58 -6.94
N VAL A 94 -26.59 0.07 -6.24
CA VAL A 94 -27.07 0.64 -4.98
C VAL A 94 -26.91 -0.41 -3.88
N LEU A 95 -26.29 -0.01 -2.76
CA LEU A 95 -26.14 -0.85 -1.57
C LEU A 95 -27.47 -0.90 -0.81
N GLN A 96 -27.79 -2.06 -0.26
CA GLN A 96 -28.91 -2.24 0.66
C GLN A 96 -28.60 -1.62 2.03
N VAL A 97 -27.33 -1.71 2.48
CA VAL A 97 -26.87 -1.11 3.73
C VAL A 97 -26.03 0.12 3.45
N PRO A 98 -26.44 1.33 3.90
CA PRO A 98 -25.64 2.55 3.70
C PRO A 98 -24.26 2.46 4.32
N ARG A 99 -23.20 2.77 3.56
CA ARG A 99 -21.81 2.84 4.01
C ARG A 99 -21.36 4.26 4.28
N GLY A 100 -20.38 4.45 5.17
CA GLY A 100 -19.72 5.72 5.39
C GLY A 100 -18.68 5.97 4.29
N CYS A 101 -18.74 7.14 3.65
CA CYS A 101 -17.72 7.58 2.70
C CYS A 101 -16.36 7.66 3.38
N TYR A 102 -15.31 7.16 2.70
CA TYR A 102 -13.94 7.19 3.25
C TYR A 102 -13.42 8.62 3.48
N ILE A 103 -13.79 9.58 2.62
CA ILE A 103 -13.34 10.97 2.71
C ILE A 103 -14.22 11.78 3.69
N CYS A 104 -15.50 11.98 3.36
CA CYS A 104 -16.38 12.91 4.09
C CYS A 104 -17.21 12.27 5.21
N LYS A 105 -17.14 10.95 5.39
CA LYS A 105 -17.86 10.14 6.39
C LYS A 105 -19.39 10.14 6.24
N ARG A 106 -19.97 10.89 5.32
CA ARG A 106 -21.41 10.85 5.02
C ARG A 106 -21.84 9.45 4.56
N LYS A 107 -23.03 9.04 4.96
CA LYS A 107 -23.62 7.77 4.51
C LYS A 107 -24.03 7.88 3.03
N PHE A 108 -23.78 6.81 2.28
CA PHE A 108 -24.19 6.68 0.89
C PHE A 108 -24.58 5.25 0.54
N THR A 109 -25.39 5.09 -0.49
CA THR A 109 -25.83 3.79 -1.04
C THR A 109 -25.48 3.68 -2.52
N LEU A 110 -25.49 4.78 -3.29
CA LEU A 110 -25.13 4.79 -4.69
C LEU A 110 -23.60 4.67 -4.83
N VAL A 111 -23.12 3.61 -5.50
CA VAL A 111 -21.70 3.28 -5.62
C VAL A 111 -21.19 3.69 -6.99
N ASP A 112 -20.13 4.48 -7.02
CA ASP A 112 -19.39 4.84 -8.22
C ASP A 112 -18.77 3.60 -8.90
N ALA A 113 -18.76 3.56 -10.24
CA ALA A 113 -18.21 2.42 -10.96
C ALA A 113 -16.72 2.19 -10.72
N PHE A 114 -15.96 3.22 -10.35
CA PHE A 114 -14.54 3.12 -10.05
C PHE A 114 -14.29 2.99 -8.54
N TYR A 115 -14.84 3.92 -7.73
CA TYR A 115 -14.52 4.08 -6.31
C TYR A 115 -15.57 3.47 -5.38
N HIS A 116 -15.37 2.24 -4.90
CA HIS A 116 -16.34 1.56 -4.03
C HIS A 116 -16.49 2.15 -2.61
N GLN A 117 -15.56 3.00 -2.16
CA GLN A 117 -15.55 3.56 -0.81
C GLN A 117 -15.94 5.05 -0.75
N LEU A 118 -16.30 5.65 -1.87
CA LEU A 118 -16.60 7.08 -1.95
C LEU A 118 -18.07 7.31 -2.24
N CYS A 119 -18.65 8.35 -1.60
CA CYS A 119 -19.96 8.85 -2.01
C CYS A 119 -19.85 9.54 -3.39
N PRO A 120 -20.96 9.74 -4.13
CA PRO A 120 -20.93 10.30 -5.48
C PRO A 120 -20.16 11.63 -5.58
N ASP A 121 -20.33 12.56 -4.65
CA ASP A 121 -19.64 13.85 -4.66
C ASP A 121 -18.12 13.67 -4.51
N CYS A 122 -17.68 12.83 -3.57
CA CYS A 122 -16.27 12.56 -3.36
C CYS A 122 -15.66 11.75 -4.52
N ALA A 123 -16.43 10.85 -5.13
CA ALA A 123 -16.01 10.14 -6.34
C ALA A 123 -15.81 11.10 -7.51
N ALA A 124 -16.76 12.00 -7.77
CA ALA A 124 -16.65 13.02 -8.82
C ALA A 124 -15.43 13.93 -8.61
N MET A 125 -15.19 14.37 -7.37
CA MET A 125 -13.98 15.14 -7.03
C MET A 125 -12.70 14.30 -7.30
N SER A 126 -12.70 13.03 -6.94
CA SER A 126 -11.53 12.15 -7.12
C SER A 126 -11.26 11.87 -8.60
N HIS A 127 -12.30 11.66 -9.43
CA HIS A 127 -12.17 11.57 -10.88
C HIS A 127 -11.54 12.85 -11.46
N ALA A 128 -12.08 14.02 -11.13
CA ALA A 128 -11.54 15.29 -11.59
C ALA A 128 -10.07 15.50 -11.20
N LYS A 129 -9.64 15.02 -10.01
CA LYS A 129 -8.24 15.08 -9.58
C LYS A 129 -7.36 14.05 -10.25
N ARG A 130 -7.90 12.84 -10.50
CA ARG A 130 -7.18 11.77 -11.18
C ARG A 130 -6.79 12.18 -12.60
N ASP A 131 -7.70 12.88 -13.31
CA ASP A 131 -7.50 13.28 -14.70
C ASP A 131 -6.89 14.68 -14.86
N ALA A 132 -6.72 15.42 -13.76
CA ALA A 132 -6.12 16.74 -13.78
C ALA A 132 -4.69 16.71 -14.32
N ARG A 133 -4.37 17.62 -15.25
CA ARG A 133 -3.03 17.78 -15.84
C ARG A 133 -2.53 19.21 -15.58
N THR A 134 -1.22 19.36 -15.61
CA THR A 134 -0.57 20.67 -15.48
C THR A 134 0.72 20.70 -16.29
N ASP A 135 1.04 21.82 -16.91
CA ASP A 135 2.30 21.99 -17.59
C ASP A 135 3.43 22.18 -16.55
N LEU A 136 4.39 21.25 -16.58
CA LEU A 136 5.60 21.28 -15.77
C LEU A 136 6.86 21.41 -16.63
N THR A 137 6.74 21.80 -17.89
CA THR A 137 7.90 21.99 -18.77
C THR A 137 8.90 22.99 -18.15
N GLY A 138 10.17 22.59 -18.14
CA GLY A 138 11.25 23.35 -17.51
C GLY A 138 11.24 23.32 -15.97
N ARG A 139 10.39 22.50 -15.35
CA ARG A 139 10.41 22.26 -13.90
C ARG A 139 11.23 21.03 -13.57
N ARG A 140 11.91 21.09 -12.44
CA ARG A 140 12.77 20.01 -11.94
C ARG A 140 12.19 19.45 -10.64
N ALA A 141 12.04 18.13 -10.57
CA ALA A 141 11.47 17.41 -9.45
C ALA A 141 12.44 16.38 -8.88
N LEU A 142 12.47 16.28 -7.55
CA LEU A 142 13.04 15.15 -6.83
C LEU A 142 11.91 14.33 -6.21
N LEU A 143 11.90 13.04 -6.48
CA LEU A 143 10.98 12.08 -5.90
C LEU A 143 11.76 10.93 -5.25
N THR A 144 11.66 10.75 -3.96
CA THR A 144 12.26 9.60 -3.29
C THR A 144 11.37 8.36 -3.43
N GLY A 145 11.97 7.18 -3.74
CA GLY A 145 11.25 5.92 -3.88
C GLY A 145 10.38 5.85 -5.14
N GLY A 146 10.92 6.25 -6.31
CA GLY A 146 10.17 6.36 -7.56
C GLY A 146 10.01 5.09 -8.40
N ARG A 147 10.59 3.94 -8.00
CA ARG A 147 10.72 2.75 -8.85
C ARG A 147 9.43 2.00 -9.13
N ALA A 148 8.54 1.93 -8.18
CA ALA A 148 7.36 1.07 -8.24
C ALA A 148 6.18 1.68 -7.46
N LYS A 149 4.99 1.11 -7.64
CA LYS A 149 3.76 1.44 -6.89
C LYS A 149 3.47 2.95 -6.92
N ILE A 150 3.09 3.54 -5.79
CA ILE A 150 2.73 4.97 -5.67
C ILE A 150 3.84 5.89 -6.21
N GLY A 151 5.11 5.58 -5.91
CA GLY A 151 6.24 6.38 -6.38
C GLY A 151 6.37 6.40 -7.90
N MET A 152 6.22 5.26 -8.57
CA MET A 152 6.24 5.20 -10.03
C MET A 152 5.08 5.99 -10.65
N TYR A 153 3.88 5.90 -10.06
CA TYR A 153 2.72 6.69 -10.48
C TYR A 153 3.00 8.20 -10.43
N ILE A 154 3.59 8.65 -9.32
CA ILE A 154 3.96 10.07 -9.15
C ILE A 154 5.02 10.46 -10.19
N ALA A 155 6.05 9.63 -10.39
CA ALA A 155 7.10 9.89 -11.39
C ALA A 155 6.53 10.02 -12.80
N LEU A 156 5.67 9.06 -13.20
CA LEU A 156 5.01 9.08 -14.50
C LEU A 156 4.15 10.34 -14.69
N ARG A 157 3.46 10.78 -13.65
CA ARG A 157 2.68 12.00 -13.71
C ARG A 157 3.56 13.22 -13.94
N LEU A 158 4.66 13.34 -13.21
CA LEU A 158 5.62 14.44 -13.35
C LEU A 158 6.25 14.44 -14.76
N LEU A 159 6.67 13.28 -15.23
CA LEU A 159 7.29 13.13 -16.57
C LEU A 159 6.32 13.44 -17.70
N ARG A 160 5.10 12.90 -17.65
CA ARG A 160 4.03 13.13 -18.63
C ARG A 160 3.53 14.58 -18.63
N ASP A 161 3.68 15.29 -17.51
CA ASP A 161 3.37 16.72 -17.38
C ASP A 161 4.58 17.60 -17.76
N GLY A 162 5.70 17.02 -18.20
CA GLY A 162 6.84 17.73 -18.80
C GLY A 162 8.00 18.02 -17.84
N ALA A 163 7.95 17.59 -16.57
CA ALA A 163 9.03 17.84 -15.62
C ALA A 163 10.28 16.98 -15.89
N GLU A 164 11.47 17.56 -15.67
CA GLU A 164 12.69 16.80 -15.44
C GLU A 164 12.61 16.15 -14.06
N THR A 165 12.58 14.82 -14.01
CA THR A 165 12.27 14.10 -12.79
C THR A 165 13.43 13.21 -12.36
N THR A 166 14.01 13.50 -11.20
CA THR A 166 14.97 12.63 -10.53
C THR A 166 14.22 11.71 -9.55
N ILE A 167 14.38 10.41 -9.73
CA ILE A 167 13.87 9.42 -8.78
C ILE A 167 15.01 8.74 -8.04
N THR A 168 14.75 8.29 -6.81
CA THR A 168 15.71 7.49 -6.05
C THR A 168 15.20 6.06 -5.84
N THR A 169 16.12 5.12 -5.84
CA THR A 169 15.82 3.70 -5.58
C THR A 169 17.07 2.93 -5.19
N ARG A 170 16.94 1.81 -4.51
CA ARG A 170 18.02 0.83 -4.28
C ARG A 170 18.26 -0.07 -5.51
N PHE A 171 17.30 -0.11 -6.45
CA PHE A 171 17.33 -0.97 -7.63
C PHE A 171 17.20 -0.12 -8.90
N PRO A 172 18.28 0.58 -9.31
CA PRO A 172 18.21 1.56 -10.38
C PRO A 172 18.05 0.94 -11.77
N ARG A 173 18.65 -0.22 -12.05
CA ARG A 173 18.50 -0.89 -13.36
C ARG A 173 17.09 -1.48 -13.54
N ASP A 174 16.49 -2.03 -12.47
CA ASP A 174 15.09 -2.45 -12.49
C ASP A 174 14.16 -1.26 -12.74
N ALA A 175 14.42 -0.11 -12.13
CA ALA A 175 13.68 1.10 -12.41
C ALA A 175 13.74 1.48 -13.90
N VAL A 176 14.93 1.54 -14.48
CA VAL A 176 15.08 1.87 -15.92
C VAL A 176 14.28 0.91 -16.80
N ARG A 177 14.36 -0.41 -16.54
CA ARG A 177 13.60 -1.40 -17.31
C ARG A 177 12.08 -1.19 -17.17
N ARG A 178 11.58 -0.93 -15.98
CA ARG A 178 10.15 -0.69 -15.71
C ARG A 178 9.65 0.54 -16.45
N PHE A 179 10.37 1.64 -16.41
CA PHE A 179 10.00 2.85 -17.13
C PHE A 179 10.08 2.66 -18.64
N ALA A 180 11.11 1.98 -19.14
CA ALA A 180 11.29 1.70 -20.56
C ALA A 180 10.23 0.76 -21.16
N SER A 181 9.62 -0.11 -20.33
CA SER A 181 8.58 -1.03 -20.81
C SER A 181 7.23 -0.36 -21.10
N LEU A 182 7.06 0.90 -20.72
CA LEU A 182 5.80 1.61 -20.95
C LEU A 182 5.68 2.08 -22.41
N PRO A 183 4.49 1.99 -23.01
CA PRO A 183 4.30 2.30 -24.44
C PRO A 183 4.66 3.73 -24.82
N ASP A 184 4.51 4.68 -23.89
CA ASP A 184 4.79 6.11 -24.08
C ASP A 184 6.17 6.55 -23.56
N SER A 185 7.04 5.59 -23.23
CA SER A 185 8.36 5.89 -22.64
C SER A 185 9.22 6.79 -23.50
N ALA A 186 9.18 6.65 -24.82
CA ALA A 186 9.94 7.47 -25.76
C ALA A 186 9.67 8.98 -25.63
N ASP A 187 8.47 9.37 -25.19
CA ASP A 187 8.07 10.78 -25.11
C ASP A 187 8.70 11.52 -23.92
N TRP A 188 9.15 10.80 -22.89
CA TRP A 188 9.56 11.41 -21.63
C TRP A 188 10.80 10.78 -20.97
N MET A 189 11.30 9.63 -21.47
CA MET A 189 12.42 8.90 -20.84
C MET A 189 13.69 9.75 -20.73
N HIS A 190 13.93 10.65 -21.69
CA HIS A 190 15.04 11.61 -21.70
C HIS A 190 14.99 12.63 -20.55
N ARG A 191 13.83 12.82 -19.91
CA ARG A 191 13.65 13.69 -18.73
C ARG A 191 13.74 12.94 -17.40
N LEU A 192 13.89 11.60 -17.46
CA LEU A 192 14.04 10.78 -16.27
C LEU A 192 15.51 10.69 -15.87
N ARG A 193 15.78 10.91 -14.60
CA ARG A 193 17.05 10.61 -13.96
C ARG A 193 16.81 9.59 -12.86
N VAL A 194 17.55 8.49 -12.88
CA VAL A 194 17.46 7.42 -11.89
C VAL A 194 18.71 7.44 -11.02
N VAL A 195 18.54 7.56 -9.73
CA VAL A 195 19.63 7.56 -8.76
C VAL A 195 19.55 6.32 -7.89
N GLY A 196 20.57 5.47 -8.02
CA GLY A 196 20.81 4.32 -7.15
C GLY A 196 21.37 4.79 -5.81
N ILE A 197 20.57 4.66 -4.74
CA ILE A 197 20.92 5.16 -3.41
C ILE A 197 20.18 4.39 -2.32
N ASP A 198 20.81 4.22 -1.17
CA ASP A 198 20.15 3.78 0.06
C ASP A 198 19.89 4.99 0.97
N LEU A 199 18.62 5.31 1.21
CA LEU A 199 18.24 6.44 2.07
C LEU A 199 18.51 6.19 3.57
N ARG A 200 18.89 4.98 3.94
CA ARG A 200 19.37 4.66 5.29
C ARG A 200 20.82 5.08 5.50
N ASP A 201 21.51 5.48 4.45
CA ASP A 201 22.88 5.98 4.50
C ASP A 201 22.91 7.51 4.42
N PRO A 202 23.11 8.24 5.52
CA PRO A 202 23.14 9.70 5.54
C PRO A 202 24.21 10.32 4.64
N ALA A 203 25.37 9.66 4.44
CA ALA A 203 26.41 10.15 3.57
C ALA A 203 25.99 10.16 2.09
N GLN A 204 25.31 9.09 1.65
CA GLN A 204 24.75 9.03 0.31
C GLN A 204 23.65 10.09 0.11
N VAL A 205 22.80 10.32 1.13
CA VAL A 205 21.74 11.35 1.09
C VAL A 205 22.34 12.76 0.98
N VAL A 206 23.41 13.02 1.72
CA VAL A 206 24.17 14.28 1.60
C VAL A 206 24.75 14.43 0.19
N GLY A 207 25.40 13.40 -0.35
CA GLY A 207 25.94 13.40 -1.71
C GLY A 207 24.87 13.66 -2.77
N LEU A 208 23.68 13.06 -2.63
CA LEU A 208 22.54 13.34 -3.51
C LEU A 208 22.11 14.81 -3.43
N ALA A 209 22.01 15.35 -2.22
CA ALA A 209 21.61 16.74 -2.04
C ALA A 209 22.61 17.72 -2.66
N ASP A 210 23.91 17.46 -2.49
CA ASP A 210 24.98 18.30 -3.05
C ASP A 210 25.02 18.22 -4.60
N ASP A 211 24.85 17.03 -5.17
CA ASP A 211 24.73 16.85 -6.62
C ASP A 211 23.51 17.59 -7.21
N LEU A 212 22.35 17.49 -6.56
CA LEU A 212 21.15 18.19 -7.01
C LEU A 212 21.28 19.71 -6.87
N ALA A 213 21.93 20.19 -5.81
CA ALA A 213 22.21 21.62 -5.60
C ALA A 213 23.15 22.18 -6.67
N ALA A 214 24.18 21.42 -7.06
CA ALA A 214 25.12 21.81 -8.12
C ALA A 214 24.45 21.95 -9.50
N ARG A 215 23.32 21.28 -9.72
CA ARG A 215 22.51 21.34 -10.95
C ARG A 215 21.60 22.58 -11.04
N GLY A 216 21.56 23.44 -10.02
CA GLY A 216 20.80 24.67 -10.00
C GLY A 216 19.48 24.60 -9.27
N HIS A 217 18.44 25.27 -9.79
CA HIS A 217 17.15 25.33 -9.10
C HIS A 217 16.44 23.97 -9.06
N LEU A 218 15.62 23.79 -8.04
CA LEU A 218 14.70 22.67 -7.88
C LEU A 218 13.31 23.23 -7.59
N ASP A 219 12.27 22.67 -8.23
CA ASP A 219 10.91 23.18 -8.08
C ASP A 219 10.07 22.35 -7.14
N ILE A 220 10.29 21.03 -7.14
CA ILE A 220 9.44 20.07 -6.45
C ILE A 220 10.30 19.06 -5.69
N ILE A 221 10.00 18.86 -4.40
CA ILE A 221 10.50 17.71 -3.62
C ILE A 221 9.31 16.90 -3.14
N ILE A 222 9.35 15.59 -3.38
CA ILE A 222 8.37 14.63 -2.89
C ILE A 222 9.10 13.53 -2.14
N ASN A 223 9.02 13.54 -0.83
CA ASN A 223 9.52 12.48 0.04
C ASN A 223 8.47 11.38 0.13
N ASN A 224 8.50 10.42 -0.81
CA ASN A 224 7.58 9.30 -0.88
C ASN A 224 8.20 8.01 -0.36
N ALA A 225 9.52 7.84 -0.45
CA ALA A 225 10.18 6.68 0.13
C ALA A 225 9.91 6.59 1.63
N ALA A 226 9.44 5.43 2.06
CA ALA A 226 9.22 5.12 3.47
C ALA A 226 9.49 3.63 3.72
N GLN A 227 10.14 3.35 4.84
CA GLN A 227 10.29 2.00 5.36
C GLN A 227 9.34 1.85 6.54
N THR A 228 8.44 0.86 6.46
CA THR A 228 7.46 0.59 7.52
C THR A 228 7.74 -0.73 8.23
N VAL A 229 8.48 -1.62 7.57
CA VAL A 229 8.89 -2.94 8.06
C VAL A 229 10.25 -3.26 7.44
N ARG A 230 11.15 -3.86 8.21
CA ARG A 230 12.37 -4.46 7.68
C ARG A 230 12.00 -5.80 7.06
N ARG A 231 12.27 -5.96 5.77
CA ARG A 231 12.10 -7.22 5.07
C ARG A 231 13.38 -8.03 5.11
N SER A 232 13.25 -9.34 5.18
CA SER A 232 14.41 -10.24 5.08
C SER A 232 15.17 -10.01 3.76
N PRO A 233 16.48 -10.23 3.73
CA PRO A 233 17.28 -10.12 2.50
C PRO A 233 16.72 -10.97 1.35
N GLY A 234 16.20 -12.17 1.63
CA GLY A 234 15.59 -13.06 0.65
C GLY A 234 14.39 -12.48 -0.09
N ALA A 235 13.62 -11.59 0.56
CA ALA A 235 12.50 -10.92 -0.09
C ALA A 235 12.93 -10.04 -1.29
N TYR A 236 14.20 -9.68 -1.38
CA TYR A 236 14.78 -8.89 -2.46
C TYR A 236 15.52 -9.71 -3.51
N GLY A 237 15.61 -11.04 -3.39
CA GLY A 237 16.38 -11.93 -4.27
C GLY A 237 16.20 -11.64 -5.76
N PRO A 238 14.97 -11.70 -6.31
CA PRO A 238 14.74 -11.45 -7.73
C PRO A 238 15.17 -10.04 -8.19
N LEU A 239 15.04 -9.05 -7.32
CA LEU A 239 15.49 -7.68 -7.62
C LEU A 239 17.00 -7.56 -7.61
N ALA A 240 17.69 -8.21 -6.67
CA ALA A 240 19.15 -8.24 -6.61
C ALA A 240 19.74 -8.94 -7.83
N GLU A 241 19.18 -10.05 -8.25
CA GLU A 241 19.55 -10.75 -9.48
C GLU A 241 19.36 -9.85 -10.72
N SER A 242 18.19 -9.21 -10.81
CA SER A 242 17.87 -8.28 -11.89
C SER A 242 18.85 -7.11 -11.97
N GLU A 243 19.33 -6.59 -10.84
CA GLU A 243 20.35 -5.52 -10.82
C GLU A 243 21.70 -5.99 -11.34
N GLY A 244 22.03 -7.27 -11.27
CA GLY A 244 23.22 -7.87 -11.85
C GLY A 244 23.22 -7.90 -13.39
N VAL A 245 22.03 -7.87 -14.01
CA VAL A 245 21.89 -7.95 -15.47
C VAL A 245 22.12 -6.59 -16.11
N PRO A 246 22.99 -6.47 -17.14
CA PRO A 246 23.17 -5.22 -17.88
C PRO A 246 21.86 -4.70 -18.48
N LEU A 247 21.76 -3.38 -18.64
CA LEU A 247 20.64 -2.77 -19.35
C LEU A 247 20.68 -3.15 -20.84
N PRO A 248 19.51 -3.33 -21.48
CA PRO A 248 19.44 -3.53 -22.92
C PRO A 248 20.12 -2.39 -23.69
N PRO A 249 20.73 -2.69 -24.87
CA PRO A 249 21.23 -1.65 -25.76
C PRO A 249 20.13 -0.62 -26.07
N GLY A 250 20.49 0.68 -26.10
CA GLY A 250 19.54 1.75 -26.37
C GLY A 250 18.89 2.38 -25.13
N LEU A 251 19.13 1.86 -23.94
CA LEU A 251 18.65 2.46 -22.67
C LEU A 251 19.73 3.28 -21.94
N SER A 252 20.82 3.66 -22.61
CA SER A 252 21.80 4.60 -22.09
C SER A 252 21.38 6.05 -22.36
N GLN A 253 21.94 6.99 -21.62
CA GLN A 253 21.71 8.42 -21.84
C GLN A 253 22.12 8.86 -23.26
N GLU A 254 23.20 8.30 -23.81
CA GLU A 254 23.68 8.58 -25.15
C GLU A 254 22.69 8.21 -26.26
N THR A 255 21.82 7.28 -25.99
CA THR A 255 20.79 6.79 -26.93
C THR A 255 19.39 7.33 -26.62
N GLY A 256 19.28 8.38 -25.79
CA GLY A 256 17.99 8.96 -25.39
C GLY A 256 17.32 8.28 -24.20
N GLY A 257 18.03 7.35 -23.56
CA GLY A 257 17.61 6.74 -22.29
C GLY A 257 17.81 7.69 -21.10
N PRO A 258 17.43 7.25 -19.88
CA PRO A 258 17.57 8.06 -18.68
C PRO A 258 19.01 8.21 -18.24
N GLU A 259 19.31 9.29 -17.55
CA GLU A 259 20.57 9.42 -16.81
C GLU A 259 20.53 8.46 -15.60
N LEU A 260 21.52 7.56 -15.53
CA LEU A 260 21.67 6.62 -14.43
C LEU A 260 22.92 6.96 -13.62
N VAL A 261 22.72 7.26 -12.33
CA VAL A 261 23.77 7.55 -11.37
C VAL A 261 23.64 6.62 -10.17
N THR A 262 24.77 6.15 -9.64
CA THR A 262 24.77 5.33 -8.41
C THR A 262 25.71 5.96 -7.39
N PHE A 263 25.19 6.25 -6.20
CA PHE A 263 26.00 6.60 -5.05
C PHE A 263 26.53 5.31 -4.42
N GLY A 264 27.71 4.99 -4.77
CA GLY A 264 28.56 3.83 -4.54
C GLY A 264 28.41 3.03 -3.25
N HIS A 265 29.44 3.05 -2.38
CA HIS A 265 29.55 2.13 -1.25
C HIS A 265 28.73 2.57 -0.04
N THR A 266 28.21 1.57 0.68
CA THR A 266 27.65 1.74 2.04
C THR A 266 28.71 2.40 2.92
N SER A 267 28.38 3.55 3.50
CA SER A 267 29.27 4.26 4.41
C SER A 267 29.22 3.67 5.81
N ASP A 268 30.19 4.00 6.65
CA ASP A 268 30.21 3.62 8.07
C ASP A 268 29.00 4.19 8.87
N LEU A 269 28.27 5.13 8.29
CA LEU A 269 27.06 5.71 8.86
C LEU A 269 25.80 4.88 8.56
N HIS A 270 25.90 3.89 7.67
CA HIS A 270 24.77 2.99 7.38
C HIS A 270 24.58 2.01 8.54
N PRO A 271 23.35 1.76 9.00
CA PRO A 271 23.08 0.81 10.09
C PRO A 271 23.70 -0.59 9.89
N ALA A 272 23.82 -1.05 8.65
CA ALA A 272 24.47 -2.33 8.35
C ALA A 272 25.95 -2.36 8.70
N ALA A 273 26.66 -1.23 8.73
CA ALA A 273 28.05 -1.15 9.16
C ALA A 273 28.18 -1.39 10.69
N LEU A 274 27.15 -1.07 11.45
CA LEU A 274 27.09 -1.33 12.88
C LEU A 274 27.00 -2.82 13.20
N VAL A 275 26.42 -3.63 12.30
CA VAL A 275 26.28 -5.08 12.48
C VAL A 275 27.63 -5.79 12.37
N GLY A 276 28.50 -5.37 11.45
CA GLY A 276 29.85 -5.93 11.29
C GLY A 276 30.77 -5.72 12.49
N SER A 277 30.50 -4.69 13.32
CA SER A 277 31.25 -4.39 14.54
C SER A 277 30.68 -5.07 15.80
N VAL A 278 29.55 -5.77 15.68
CA VAL A 278 28.75 -6.28 16.84
C VAL A 278 28.63 -7.81 16.81
N GLU A 279 29.48 -8.53 16.07
CA GLU A 279 29.56 -10.01 16.12
C GLU A 279 29.77 -10.57 17.54
N SER A 280 30.04 -9.72 18.52
CA SER A 280 30.19 -10.06 19.93
C SER A 280 28.96 -9.76 20.80
N HIS A 281 27.83 -9.26 20.27
CA HIS A 281 26.63 -8.96 21.07
C HIS A 281 25.56 -10.05 20.93
N PRO A 282 25.14 -10.72 22.04
CA PRO A 282 24.25 -11.90 21.98
C PRO A 282 22.87 -11.63 21.33
N VAL A 283 22.39 -10.39 21.33
CA VAL A 283 21.10 -10.02 20.70
C VAL A 283 21.19 -9.99 19.17
N LEU A 284 22.37 -9.68 18.61
CA LEU A 284 22.59 -9.62 17.16
C LEU A 284 23.07 -10.95 16.56
N ALA A 285 23.69 -11.81 17.39
CA ALA A 285 24.00 -13.19 17.00
C ALA A 285 22.73 -14.05 16.80
N ALA A 286 21.63 -13.73 17.48
CA ALA A 286 20.33 -14.35 17.25
C ALA A 286 19.75 -14.00 15.86
N ASP A 287 20.05 -12.82 15.32
CA ASP A 287 19.61 -12.38 13.98
C ASP A 287 20.37 -13.09 12.86
N ALA A 288 21.67 -13.38 13.02
CA ALA A 288 22.46 -14.12 12.04
C ALA A 288 21.94 -15.59 11.90
N ALA A 289 21.66 -16.26 13.03
CA ALA A 289 21.08 -17.59 13.04
C ALA A 289 19.64 -17.63 12.51
N THR A 290 18.92 -16.54 12.58
CA THR A 290 17.59 -16.37 11.96
C THR A 290 17.71 -16.13 10.47
N ALA A 291 18.70 -15.36 10.02
CA ALA A 291 19.01 -15.13 8.61
C ALA A 291 19.42 -16.45 7.90
N ASP A 292 20.23 -17.29 8.54
CA ASP A 292 20.61 -18.61 7.99
C ASP A 292 19.40 -19.54 7.87
N ARG A 293 18.55 -19.61 8.90
CA ARG A 293 17.29 -20.39 8.85
C ARG A 293 16.31 -19.87 7.81
N LEU A 294 16.29 -18.56 7.59
CA LEU A 294 15.48 -17.92 6.55
C LEU A 294 16.02 -18.22 5.15
N SER A 295 17.34 -18.23 4.98
CA SER A 295 18.00 -18.62 3.72
C SER A 295 17.71 -20.07 3.37
N GLU A 296 17.83 -20.98 4.33
CA GLU A 296 17.48 -22.41 4.15
C GLU A 296 15.98 -22.60 3.80
N ARG A 297 15.07 -21.88 4.45
CA ARG A 297 13.62 -21.94 4.13
C ARG A 297 13.30 -21.32 2.78
N LEU A 298 14.04 -20.29 2.36
CA LEU A 298 13.89 -19.66 1.06
C LEU A 298 14.40 -20.59 -0.07
N GLU A 299 15.53 -21.26 0.14
CA GLU A 299 16.04 -22.29 -0.78
C GLU A 299 15.07 -23.46 -0.90
N GLN A 300 14.45 -23.89 0.22
CA GLN A 300 13.38 -24.88 0.21
C GLN A 300 12.12 -24.41 -0.51
N ALA A 301 11.73 -23.17 -0.38
CA ALA A 301 10.59 -22.59 -1.10
C ALA A 301 10.87 -22.42 -2.60
N MET A 302 12.10 -22.04 -2.96
CA MET A 302 12.53 -21.94 -4.36
C MET A 302 12.65 -23.31 -5.04
N THR A 303 13.03 -24.37 -4.29
CA THR A 303 13.08 -25.76 -4.79
C THR A 303 11.70 -26.42 -4.84
N ALA A 304 10.71 -25.95 -4.08
CA ALA A 304 9.34 -26.50 -4.07
C ALA A 304 8.48 -26.09 -5.29
N GLY A 305 9.02 -25.35 -6.24
CA GLY A 305 8.46 -25.15 -7.59
C GLY A 305 7.48 -24.00 -7.74
N SER A 306 7.50 -23.41 -8.88
CA SER A 306 6.72 -22.40 -9.61
C SER A 306 5.42 -21.77 -9.02
N ALA A 307 4.87 -22.26 -7.93
CA ALA A 307 3.62 -21.74 -7.33
C ALA A 307 3.80 -20.42 -6.55
N ASP A 308 5.03 -20.04 -6.18
CA ASP A 308 5.30 -18.81 -5.44
C ASP A 308 5.65 -17.59 -6.32
N LEU A 309 5.93 -17.80 -7.61
CA LEU A 309 6.16 -16.71 -8.56
C LEU A 309 4.89 -15.87 -8.82
N ASP A 310 3.71 -16.47 -8.66
CA ASP A 310 2.42 -15.77 -8.75
C ASP A 310 2.15 -14.82 -7.56
N ARG A 311 3.01 -14.84 -6.53
CA ARG A 311 2.89 -14.00 -5.33
C ARG A 311 3.86 -12.82 -5.30
N ILE A 312 4.68 -12.62 -6.34
CA ILE A 312 5.55 -11.44 -6.42
C ILE A 312 4.68 -10.19 -6.44
N ASP A 313 4.92 -9.27 -5.48
CA ASP A 313 4.16 -8.04 -5.39
C ASP A 313 4.49 -7.09 -6.56
N ALA A 314 3.64 -6.07 -6.78
CA ALA A 314 3.85 -5.04 -7.80
C ALA A 314 5.21 -4.31 -7.70
N GLY A 315 5.88 -4.40 -6.57
CA GLY A 315 7.24 -3.90 -6.36
C GLY A 315 8.35 -4.90 -6.75
N GLY A 316 8.01 -6.12 -7.18
CA GLY A 316 8.98 -7.16 -7.49
C GLY A 316 9.58 -7.84 -6.26
N LEU A 317 8.90 -7.76 -5.12
CA LEU A 317 9.31 -8.41 -3.88
C LEU A 317 8.54 -9.73 -3.73
N VAL A 318 9.24 -10.80 -3.35
CA VAL A 318 8.58 -12.03 -2.92
C VAL A 318 7.99 -11.85 -1.52
N PRO A 319 6.96 -12.63 -1.15
CA PRO A 319 6.41 -12.60 0.20
C PRO A 319 7.49 -12.87 1.23
N ASP A 320 7.48 -12.11 2.31
CA ASP A 320 8.38 -12.35 3.43
C ASP A 320 7.88 -13.56 4.23
N VAL A 321 8.77 -14.53 4.47
CA VAL A 321 8.45 -15.78 5.18
C VAL A 321 8.58 -15.67 6.70
N VAL A 322 8.68 -14.45 7.24
CA VAL A 322 8.70 -14.23 8.70
C VAL A 322 7.28 -14.36 9.27
N ASP A 323 7.15 -15.09 10.37
CA ASP A 323 5.86 -15.31 11.04
C ASP A 323 5.31 -14.05 11.71
N THR A 324 6.22 -13.15 12.14
CA THR A 324 5.89 -11.89 12.80
C THR A 324 6.74 -10.75 12.24
N ASN A 325 6.19 -9.55 12.20
CA ASN A 325 6.89 -8.34 11.80
C ASN A 325 6.54 -7.19 12.77
N SER A 326 7.21 -6.05 12.65
CA SER A 326 7.05 -4.90 13.53
C SER A 326 5.64 -4.29 13.58
N TRP A 327 4.72 -4.70 12.69
CA TRP A 327 3.31 -4.28 12.76
C TRP A 327 2.51 -5.02 13.84
N VAL A 328 2.96 -6.21 14.23
CA VAL A 328 2.30 -7.08 15.23
C VAL A 328 3.17 -7.35 16.45
N GLN A 329 4.45 -6.99 16.41
CA GLN A 329 5.39 -7.11 17.51
C GLN A 329 5.08 -6.11 18.62
N THR A 330 5.38 -6.49 19.86
CA THR A 330 5.39 -5.58 20.99
C THR A 330 6.68 -4.75 21.03
N VAL A 331 6.71 -3.67 21.80
CA VAL A 331 7.87 -2.77 21.88
C VAL A 331 9.17 -3.48 22.32
N SER A 332 9.07 -4.56 23.08
CA SER A 332 10.21 -5.37 23.53
C SER A 332 10.73 -6.34 22.46
N GLU A 333 10.00 -6.56 21.39
CA GLU A 333 10.33 -7.49 20.32
C GLU A 333 10.87 -6.79 19.06
N VAL A 334 10.62 -5.48 18.94
CA VAL A 334 11.10 -4.70 17.79
C VAL A 334 12.61 -4.52 17.89
N ASP A 335 13.32 -4.92 16.82
CA ASP A 335 14.77 -4.78 16.71
C ASP A 335 15.18 -3.30 16.67
N ALA A 336 16.17 -2.95 17.48
CA ALA A 336 16.72 -1.60 17.53
C ALA A 336 17.31 -1.15 16.18
N LEU A 337 17.88 -2.09 15.41
CA LEU A 337 18.39 -1.82 14.07
C LEU A 337 17.27 -1.46 13.11
N GLU A 338 16.14 -2.18 13.16
CA GLU A 338 14.96 -1.85 12.36
C GLU A 338 14.44 -0.44 12.70
N LEU A 339 14.38 -0.10 13.98
CA LEU A 339 13.98 1.24 14.42
C LEU A 339 14.89 2.33 13.83
N LEU A 340 16.21 2.11 13.87
CA LEU A 340 17.19 3.05 13.31
C LEU A 340 17.04 3.17 11.79
N GLU A 341 16.89 2.07 11.06
CA GLU A 341 16.66 2.08 9.61
C GLU A 341 15.40 2.87 9.25
N VAL A 342 14.30 2.64 9.98
CA VAL A 342 13.03 3.36 9.79
C VAL A 342 13.22 4.86 10.03
N GLN A 343 13.91 5.26 11.09
CA GLN A 343 14.18 6.68 11.38
C GLN A 343 15.07 7.33 10.32
N LEU A 344 16.13 6.65 9.89
CA LEU A 344 17.01 7.15 8.85
C LEU A 344 16.26 7.38 7.52
N CYS A 345 15.48 6.40 7.08
CA CYS A 345 14.73 6.49 5.84
C CYS A 345 13.60 7.53 5.91
N ASN A 346 12.78 7.50 6.99
CA ASN A 346 11.52 8.24 7.05
C ASN A 346 11.66 9.66 7.62
N GLN A 347 12.70 9.93 8.38
CA GLN A 347 12.92 11.19 9.08
C GLN A 347 14.21 11.88 8.68
N THR A 348 15.35 11.19 8.81
CA THR A 348 16.66 11.79 8.64
C THR A 348 16.92 12.14 7.18
N ALA A 349 16.63 11.24 6.24
CA ALA A 349 16.81 11.50 4.82
C ALA A 349 15.95 12.67 4.32
N PRO A 350 14.63 12.73 4.58
CA PRO A 350 13.83 13.90 4.26
C PRO A 350 14.34 15.19 4.89
N PHE A 351 14.79 15.15 6.14
CA PHE A 351 15.36 16.33 6.82
C PHE A 351 16.62 16.84 6.10
N ILE A 352 17.56 15.95 5.78
CA ILE A 352 18.81 16.32 5.06
C ILE A 352 18.46 16.93 3.69
N LEU A 353 17.59 16.26 2.92
CA LEU A 353 17.20 16.72 1.59
C LEU A 353 16.53 18.10 1.66
N ILE A 354 15.55 18.31 2.54
CA ILE A 354 14.86 19.59 2.67
C ILE A 354 15.83 20.69 3.14
N SER A 355 16.65 20.40 4.14
CA SER A 355 17.61 21.35 4.71
C SER A 355 18.60 21.82 3.67
N ARG A 356 19.26 20.90 2.94
CA ARG A 356 20.30 21.22 1.98
C ARG A 356 19.76 21.77 0.66
N LEU A 357 18.60 21.32 0.20
CA LEU A 357 18.01 21.76 -1.07
C LEU A 357 17.12 23.01 -0.92
N ARG A 358 16.96 23.55 0.29
CA ARG A 358 16.19 24.79 0.49
C ARG A 358 16.67 25.96 -0.39
N PRO A 359 17.98 26.24 -0.57
CA PRO A 359 18.44 27.28 -1.47
C PRO A 359 18.01 27.04 -2.93
N SER A 360 18.14 25.80 -3.43
CA SER A 360 17.73 25.42 -4.79
C SER A 360 16.21 25.60 -5.00
N LEU A 361 15.40 25.28 -3.98
CA LEU A 361 13.96 25.50 -4.01
C LEU A 361 13.60 26.99 -3.98
N ALA A 362 14.36 27.79 -3.25
CA ALA A 362 14.17 29.25 -3.20
C ALA A 362 14.53 29.91 -4.55
N ALA A 363 15.48 29.34 -5.28
CA ALA A 363 15.89 29.78 -6.60
C ALA A 363 14.92 29.38 -7.73
N SER A 364 13.88 28.56 -7.43
CA SER A 364 12.86 28.18 -8.41
C SER A 364 12.17 29.40 -9.02
N PRO A 365 12.12 29.52 -10.36
CA PRO A 365 11.46 30.63 -11.02
C PRO A 365 9.95 30.64 -10.71
N PRO A 366 9.35 31.85 -10.57
CA PRO A 366 7.92 31.95 -10.28
C PRO A 366 7.12 31.30 -11.42
N ARG A 367 5.99 30.65 -11.05
CA ARG A 367 5.04 30.16 -12.06
C ARG A 367 4.57 31.33 -12.93
N ARG A 368 4.68 31.21 -14.24
CA ARG A 368 3.91 32.06 -15.15
C ARG A 368 2.42 31.81 -14.84
N ARG A 369 1.76 32.82 -14.32
CA ARG A 369 0.30 32.80 -14.15
C ARG A 369 -0.27 33.41 -15.42
N ASP A 370 -0.78 32.59 -16.30
CA ASP A 370 -1.70 33.03 -17.34
C ASP A 370 -3.06 33.26 -16.65
N GLY A 371 -3.32 34.49 -16.23
CA GLY A 371 -4.58 34.90 -15.60
C GLY A 371 -4.45 35.96 -14.51
N PRO A 372 -5.51 36.77 -14.21
CA PRO A 372 -5.43 37.91 -13.34
C PRO A 372 -5.05 37.55 -11.89
N THR A 373 -4.10 38.29 -11.38
CA THR A 373 -3.42 38.10 -10.08
C THR A 373 -4.34 38.38 -8.90
N SER A 374 -4.47 37.38 -7.99
CA SER A 374 -4.72 37.69 -6.58
C SER A 374 -3.42 37.35 -5.80
N SER A 375 -2.86 38.37 -5.18
CA SER A 375 -1.69 38.29 -4.34
C SER A 375 -2.02 37.56 -3.03
N THR A 376 -1.53 36.35 -2.85
CA THR A 376 -1.49 35.74 -1.52
C THR A 376 -0.08 35.20 -1.28
N SER A 377 0.53 35.72 -0.22
CA SER A 377 1.85 35.40 0.27
C SER A 377 2.07 33.88 0.40
N ARG A 378 3.16 33.39 -0.17
CA ARG A 378 3.58 32.00 -0.07
C ARG A 378 4.02 31.70 1.36
N ARG A 379 3.17 31.02 2.12
CA ARG A 379 3.55 30.36 3.36
C ARG A 379 3.83 28.89 3.04
N TRP A 380 5.04 28.46 3.24
CA TRP A 380 5.42 27.06 3.18
C TRP A 380 4.63 26.29 4.25
N ARG A 381 3.85 25.32 3.85
CA ARG A 381 3.33 24.30 4.74
C ARG A 381 4.04 22.99 4.41
N ALA A 382 4.84 22.50 5.34
CA ALA A 382 5.28 21.12 5.34
C ALA A 382 4.05 20.25 5.68
N SER A 383 3.54 19.50 4.74
CA SER A 383 2.56 18.46 5.02
C SER A 383 3.31 17.17 5.37
N SER A 384 3.50 16.94 6.67
CA SER A 384 3.85 15.62 7.20
C SER A 384 2.58 14.78 7.25
N PRO A 385 2.57 13.54 6.78
CA PRO A 385 1.50 12.59 7.04
C PRO A 385 1.76 11.87 8.37
N ALA A 386 1.68 12.60 9.47
CA ALA A 386 1.59 12.00 10.80
C ALA A 386 0.28 12.49 11.42
N ALA A 387 -0.80 11.78 11.16
CA ALA A 387 -2.03 11.94 11.92
C ALA A 387 -1.82 11.36 13.32
N THR A 388 -1.40 12.20 14.24
CA THR A 388 -1.51 11.91 15.68
C THR A 388 -3.01 11.81 16.01
N ARG A 389 -3.48 10.61 16.33
CA ARG A 389 -4.78 10.43 16.98
C ARG A 389 -4.66 10.92 18.42
N ASP A 390 -5.22 12.09 18.71
CA ASP A 390 -5.54 12.52 20.07
C ASP A 390 -6.60 11.56 20.65
N GLN A 391 -6.17 10.70 21.54
CA GLN A 391 -7.08 10.00 22.47
C GLN A 391 -7.42 10.98 23.60
N ALA A 392 -8.52 11.71 23.45
CA ALA A 392 -9.14 12.42 24.54
C ALA A 392 -9.69 11.41 25.56
N THR A 393 -8.98 11.22 26.66
CA THR A 393 -9.42 10.52 27.85
C THR A 393 -10.62 11.28 28.45
N ARG A 394 -11.83 10.76 28.29
CA ARG A 394 -12.97 11.22 29.10
C ARG A 394 -12.94 10.50 30.44
N THR A 395 -12.42 11.15 31.45
CA THR A 395 -12.71 10.86 32.86
C THR A 395 -14.17 11.26 33.14
N ARG A 396 -15.00 10.27 33.51
CA ARG A 396 -16.28 10.53 34.19
C ARG A 396 -16.04 10.47 35.68
N THR A 397 -16.29 11.52 36.37
CA THR A 397 -16.76 11.54 37.77
C THR A 397 -18.23 11.21 37.81
#